data_540c363beb373fe264a14761259aec43
#
_entry.id   540c363beb373fe264a14761259aec43
#
_cell.length_a   1.000
_cell.length_b   1.000
_cell.length_c   1.000
_cell.angle_alpha   90.00
_cell.angle_beta   90.00
_cell.angle_gamma   90.00
#
_symmetry.space_group_name_H-M   'P 1'
#
loop_
_entity.id
_entity.type
_entity.pdbx_description
1 polymer ?
#
loop_
_entity_poly.entity_id
_entity_poly.type
_entity_poly.pdbx_seq_one_letter_code
_entity_poly.pdbx_strand_id
1 'polypeptide(L)'
;MNFQKIAPVEKSQTLLVLAFSKARVKGKEKNLKGNWLQVIRQKEGLKLDVIKDVINPRLEKVLDDFPRIEELSPFYQELMMLTLDRDKYKKSLATINGAIKRMRMLHKSYVSKLIKCKDREKIKELSRQAYGRLSSVVNRIEKDLLVLEHFRRIMKDYPDIKDMFTV
;
A
#
# COMPACT_ATOMS: atom_id res chain seq x y z
N MET A 1 -12.98 -19.07 8.87
CA MET A 1 -11.89 -18.12 8.66
C MET A 1 -11.09 -17.94 9.94
N ASN A 2 -9.78 -17.89 9.84
CA ASN A 2 -8.92 -17.68 11.00
C ASN A 2 -8.48 -16.21 11.08
N PHE A 3 -9.12 -15.44 11.96
CA PHE A 3 -8.83 -14.02 12.16
C PHE A 3 -7.44 -13.76 12.76
N GLN A 4 -6.84 -14.78 13.36
CA GLN A 4 -5.48 -14.67 13.92
C GLN A 4 -4.39 -14.60 12.85
N LYS A 5 -4.70 -14.99 11.62
CA LYS A 5 -3.76 -14.97 10.50
C LYS A 5 -3.65 -13.60 9.81
N ILE A 6 -4.51 -12.65 10.17
CA ILE A 6 -4.40 -11.29 9.61
C ILE A 6 -3.09 -10.67 10.08
N ALA A 7 -2.23 -10.34 9.13
CA ALA A 7 -0.93 -9.75 9.44
C ALA A 7 -1.08 -8.34 10.02
N PRO A 8 -0.16 -7.90 10.90
CA PRO A 8 -0.17 -6.52 11.38
C PRO A 8 -0.16 -5.51 10.24
N VAL A 9 -0.96 -4.45 10.38
CA VAL A 9 -1.05 -3.38 9.39
C VAL A 9 0.04 -2.36 9.66
N GLU A 10 0.91 -2.14 8.69
CA GLU A 10 2.04 -1.23 8.81
C GLU A 10 1.57 0.24 8.75
N LYS A 11 2.27 1.11 9.47
CA LYS A 11 2.02 2.55 9.43
C LYS A 11 2.53 3.15 8.12
N SER A 12 1.95 4.29 7.71
CA SER A 12 2.38 4.98 6.49
C SER A 12 3.86 5.31 6.49
N GLN A 13 4.40 5.77 7.61
CA GLN A 13 5.82 6.10 7.73
C GLN A 13 6.72 4.88 7.50
N THR A 14 6.33 3.73 8.05
CA THR A 14 7.06 2.47 7.84
C THR A 14 7.09 2.09 6.38
N LEU A 15 5.95 2.18 5.70
CA LEU A 15 5.85 1.89 4.26
C LEU A 15 6.74 2.81 3.43
N LEU A 16 6.71 4.11 3.73
CA LEU A 16 7.48 5.12 3.00
C LEU A 16 8.98 4.95 3.20
N VAL A 17 9.42 4.76 4.45
CA VAL A 17 10.85 4.56 4.75
C VAL A 17 11.37 3.32 4.02
N LEU A 18 10.63 2.22 4.06
CA LEU A 18 11.02 0.99 3.39
C LEU A 18 11.09 1.17 1.87
N ALA A 19 10.07 1.78 1.28
CA ALA A 19 10.00 1.99 -0.16
C ALA A 19 11.14 2.87 -0.68
N PHE A 20 11.37 4.02 -0.03
CA PHE A 20 12.42 4.95 -0.44
C PHE A 20 13.82 4.39 -0.20
N SER A 21 14.03 3.64 0.88
CA SER A 21 15.30 2.96 1.14
C SER A 21 15.63 1.94 0.06
N LYS A 22 14.67 1.10 -0.30
CA LYS A 22 14.85 0.10 -1.36
C LYS A 22 15.04 0.74 -2.73
N ALA A 23 14.34 1.83 -3.02
CA ALA A 23 14.49 2.56 -4.27
C ALA A 23 15.90 3.15 -4.40
N ARG A 24 16.44 3.70 -3.32
CA ARG A 24 17.80 4.25 -3.30
C ARG A 24 18.85 3.19 -3.57
N VAL A 25 18.75 2.05 -2.88
CA VAL A 25 19.68 0.93 -3.07
C VAL A 25 19.62 0.41 -4.51
N LYS A 26 18.43 0.18 -5.03
CA LYS A 26 18.24 -0.34 -6.38
C LYS A 26 18.77 0.60 -7.45
N GLY A 27 18.60 1.91 -7.25
CA GLY A 27 19.15 2.93 -8.16
C GLY A 27 20.68 2.94 -8.23
N LYS A 28 21.36 2.49 -7.18
CA LYS A 28 22.84 2.43 -7.13
C LYS A 28 23.40 1.10 -7.66
N GLU A 29 22.65 0.00 -7.52
CA GLU A 29 23.14 -1.34 -7.85
C GLU A 29 23.17 -1.64 -9.35
N LYS A 30 22.29 -1.02 -10.13
CA LYS A 30 22.15 -1.38 -11.54
C LYS A 30 23.13 -0.61 -12.42
N ASN A 31 23.95 -1.33 -13.18
CA ASN A 31 24.77 -0.76 -14.25
C ASN A 31 23.87 -0.44 -15.44
N LEU A 32 23.51 0.81 -15.57
CA LEU A 32 22.65 1.29 -16.64
C LEU A 32 23.49 1.65 -17.86
N LYS A 33 23.07 1.23 -19.05
CA LYS A 33 23.78 1.44 -20.30
C LYS A 33 23.10 2.51 -21.14
N GLY A 34 23.89 3.27 -21.88
CA GLY A 34 23.42 4.32 -22.76
C GLY A 34 24.06 5.67 -22.45
N ASN A 35 23.59 6.73 -23.15
CA ASN A 35 24.06 8.09 -22.87
C ASN A 35 23.50 8.58 -21.52
N TRP A 36 24.01 9.73 -21.05
CA TRP A 36 23.61 10.27 -19.74
C TRP A 36 22.09 10.46 -19.59
N LEU A 37 21.40 10.86 -20.67
CA LEU A 37 19.96 11.06 -20.65
C LEU A 37 19.20 9.75 -20.46
N GLN A 38 19.59 8.71 -21.19
CA GLN A 38 19.00 7.37 -21.06
C GLN A 38 19.25 6.79 -19.67
N VAL A 39 20.46 6.95 -19.14
CA VAL A 39 20.83 6.47 -17.80
C VAL A 39 19.98 7.15 -16.73
N ILE A 40 19.84 8.47 -16.77
CA ILE A 40 19.05 9.22 -15.80
C ILE A 40 17.58 8.82 -15.87
N ARG A 41 16.98 8.69 -17.06
CA ARG A 41 15.60 8.27 -17.24
C ARG A 41 15.36 6.87 -16.66
N GLN A 42 16.24 5.93 -16.98
CA GLN A 42 16.15 4.56 -16.48
C GLN A 42 16.28 4.52 -14.98
N LYS A 43 17.22 5.25 -14.39
CA LYS A 43 17.44 5.30 -12.96
C LYS A 43 16.23 5.85 -12.22
N GLU A 44 15.68 6.98 -12.68
CA GLU A 44 14.52 7.59 -12.03
C GLU A 44 13.26 6.76 -12.23
N GLY A 45 13.04 6.18 -13.41
CA GLY A 45 11.95 5.26 -13.66
C GLY A 45 12.03 4.02 -12.77
N LEU A 46 13.22 3.45 -12.61
CA LEU A 46 13.46 2.29 -11.77
C LEU A 46 13.12 2.58 -10.30
N LYS A 47 13.50 3.76 -9.80
CA LYS A 47 13.15 4.18 -8.43
C LYS A 47 11.64 4.26 -8.24
N LEU A 48 10.91 4.81 -9.19
CA LEU A 48 9.45 4.88 -9.14
C LEU A 48 8.82 3.49 -9.17
N ASP A 49 9.35 2.59 -9.99
CA ASP A 49 8.92 1.19 -10.04
C ASP A 49 9.06 0.52 -8.67
N VAL A 50 10.22 0.69 -8.03
CA VAL A 50 10.49 0.09 -6.71
C VAL A 50 9.53 0.64 -5.65
N ILE A 51 9.29 1.95 -5.61
CA ILE A 51 8.37 2.56 -4.64
C ILE A 51 6.98 1.96 -4.77
N LYS A 52 6.45 1.90 -5.99
CA LYS A 52 5.14 1.29 -6.24
C LYS A 52 5.13 -0.20 -5.86
N ASP A 53 6.15 -0.94 -6.27
CA ASP A 53 6.23 -2.40 -6.07
C ASP A 53 6.47 -2.80 -4.61
N VAL A 54 6.95 -1.89 -3.77
CA VAL A 54 7.04 -2.10 -2.33
C VAL A 54 5.70 -1.80 -1.65
N ILE A 55 5.08 -0.69 -1.99
CA ILE A 55 3.88 -0.20 -1.29
C ILE A 55 2.62 -0.95 -1.71
N ASN A 56 2.37 -1.08 -3.01
CA ASN A 56 1.10 -1.65 -3.49
C ASN A 56 0.88 -3.10 -3.06
N PRO A 57 1.84 -4.03 -3.17
CA PRO A 57 1.62 -5.39 -2.68
C PRO A 57 1.29 -5.46 -1.20
N ARG A 58 1.86 -4.57 -0.38
CA ARG A 58 1.58 -4.51 1.06
C ARG A 58 0.15 -4.02 1.33
N LEU A 59 -0.31 -3.02 0.58
CA LEU A 59 -1.69 -2.54 0.68
C LEU A 59 -2.68 -3.57 0.15
N GLU A 60 -2.36 -4.25 -0.94
CA GLU A 60 -3.17 -5.34 -1.49
C GLU A 60 -3.30 -6.48 -0.49
N LYS A 61 -2.23 -6.81 0.23
CA LYS A 61 -2.27 -7.82 1.28
C LYS A 61 -3.23 -7.44 2.40
N VAL A 62 -3.28 -6.18 2.79
CA VAL A 62 -4.25 -5.69 3.76
C VAL A 62 -5.68 -5.96 3.26
N LEU A 63 -5.98 -5.62 2.01
CA LEU A 63 -7.30 -5.87 1.43
C LEU A 63 -7.64 -7.37 1.37
N ASP A 64 -6.66 -8.21 1.08
CA ASP A 64 -6.86 -9.66 0.99
C ASP A 64 -7.05 -10.30 2.36
N ASP A 65 -6.34 -9.81 3.37
CA ASP A 65 -6.38 -10.36 4.73
C ASP A 65 -7.69 -10.03 5.46
N PHE A 66 -8.25 -8.84 5.25
CA PHE A 66 -9.49 -8.43 5.90
C PHE A 66 -10.70 -8.98 5.14
N PRO A 67 -11.57 -9.76 5.81
CA PRO A 67 -12.71 -10.38 5.14
C PRO A 67 -13.81 -9.39 4.77
N ARG A 68 -14.56 -9.72 3.74
CA ARG A 68 -15.80 -9.02 3.44
C ARG A 68 -16.85 -9.48 4.43
N ILE A 69 -17.53 -8.53 5.07
CA ILE A 69 -18.52 -8.82 6.11
C ILE A 69 -19.62 -9.72 5.54
N GLU A 70 -20.06 -9.45 4.32
CA GLU A 70 -21.14 -10.15 3.66
C GLU A 70 -20.85 -11.64 3.39
N GLU A 71 -19.57 -12.00 3.31
CA GLU A 71 -19.12 -13.37 3.06
C GLU A 71 -18.95 -14.20 4.34
N LEU A 72 -19.04 -13.55 5.49
CA LEU A 72 -18.91 -14.22 6.79
C LEU A 72 -20.21 -14.90 7.20
N SER A 73 -20.10 -15.93 8.08
CA SER A 73 -21.28 -16.54 8.68
C SER A 73 -22.07 -15.51 9.50
N PRO A 74 -23.39 -15.73 9.69
CA PRO A 74 -24.20 -14.79 10.48
C PRO A 74 -23.64 -14.50 11.86
N PHE A 75 -23.04 -15.50 12.51
CA PHE A 75 -22.40 -15.34 13.81
C PHE A 75 -21.29 -14.27 13.77
N TYR A 76 -20.39 -14.36 12.82
CA TYR A 76 -19.28 -13.41 12.70
C TYR A 76 -19.76 -12.04 12.22
N GLN A 77 -20.75 -11.97 11.35
CA GLN A 77 -21.35 -10.71 10.96
C GLN A 77 -21.89 -9.94 12.15
N GLU A 78 -22.63 -10.64 13.03
CA GLU A 78 -23.19 -10.05 14.22
C GLU A 78 -22.10 -9.66 15.22
N LEU A 79 -21.09 -10.50 15.40
CA LEU A 79 -19.95 -10.22 16.28
C LEU A 79 -19.20 -8.97 15.83
N MET A 80 -18.99 -8.80 14.53
CA MET A 80 -18.37 -7.60 13.97
C MET A 80 -19.24 -6.37 14.18
N MET A 81 -20.56 -6.48 14.02
CA MET A 81 -21.48 -5.37 14.29
C MET A 81 -21.43 -4.91 15.75
N LEU A 82 -21.23 -5.84 16.68
CA LEU A 82 -21.18 -5.54 18.11
C LEU A 82 -19.82 -4.96 18.55
N THR A 83 -18.74 -5.30 17.88
CA THR A 83 -17.39 -4.99 18.32
C THR A 83 -16.68 -3.93 17.47
N LEU A 84 -17.12 -3.73 16.23
CA LEU A 84 -16.51 -2.80 15.30
C LEU A 84 -17.54 -1.82 14.74
N ASP A 85 -17.06 -0.64 14.31
CA ASP A 85 -17.84 0.26 13.49
C ASP A 85 -17.80 -0.23 12.04
N ARG A 86 -18.91 -0.80 11.58
CA ARG A 86 -19.03 -1.40 10.23
C ARG A 86 -18.75 -0.39 9.12
N ASP A 87 -19.26 0.82 9.25
CA ASP A 87 -19.05 1.86 8.22
C ASP A 87 -17.59 2.29 8.15
N LYS A 88 -16.95 2.45 9.30
CA LYS A 88 -15.53 2.74 9.39
C LYS A 88 -14.68 1.62 8.77
N TYR A 89 -15.04 0.38 9.04
CA TYR A 89 -14.37 -0.80 8.48
C TYR A 89 -14.41 -0.78 6.95
N LYS A 90 -15.59 -0.64 6.38
CA LYS A 90 -15.78 -0.61 4.92
C LYS A 90 -15.12 0.60 4.28
N LYS A 91 -15.25 1.76 4.90
CA LYS A 91 -14.66 3.00 4.40
C LYS A 91 -13.14 2.94 4.37
N SER A 92 -12.53 2.42 5.43
CA SER A 92 -11.07 2.30 5.51
C SER A 92 -10.52 1.36 4.44
N LEU A 93 -11.16 0.22 4.21
CA LEU A 93 -10.77 -0.70 3.14
C LEU A 93 -10.94 -0.06 1.75
N ALA A 94 -12.04 0.66 1.53
CA ALA A 94 -12.26 1.37 0.29
C ALA A 94 -11.21 2.46 0.04
N THR A 95 -10.82 3.18 1.08
CA THR A 95 -9.77 4.21 1.01
C THR A 95 -8.43 3.60 0.61
N ILE A 96 -8.06 2.46 1.18
CA ILE A 96 -6.82 1.76 0.83
C ILE A 96 -6.87 1.27 -0.63
N ASN A 97 -8.00 0.73 -1.07
CA ASN A 97 -8.16 0.33 -2.47
C ASN A 97 -8.00 1.52 -3.42
N GLY A 98 -8.56 2.67 -3.06
CA GLY A 98 -8.40 3.92 -3.82
C GLY A 98 -6.94 4.38 -3.86
N ALA A 99 -6.20 4.23 -2.76
CA ALA A 99 -4.78 4.56 -2.72
C ALA A 99 -3.95 3.68 -3.66
N ILE A 100 -4.24 2.38 -3.71
CA ILE A 100 -3.57 1.46 -4.64
C ILE A 100 -3.75 1.92 -6.09
N LYS A 101 -4.98 2.25 -6.46
CA LYS A 101 -5.31 2.74 -7.81
C LYS A 101 -4.59 4.05 -8.13
N ARG A 102 -4.56 4.96 -7.16
CA ARG A 102 -3.91 6.26 -7.32
C ARG A 102 -2.39 6.11 -7.46
N MET A 103 -1.77 5.20 -6.70
CA MET A 103 -0.34 4.89 -6.84
C MET A 103 -0.01 4.41 -8.25
N ARG A 104 -0.82 3.50 -8.80
CA ARG A 104 -0.64 3.00 -10.17
C ARG A 104 -0.77 4.11 -11.20
N MET A 105 -1.76 4.97 -11.03
CA MET A 105 -2.01 6.07 -11.97
C MET A 105 -0.88 7.09 -11.93
N LEU A 106 -0.41 7.48 -10.75
CA LEU A 106 0.70 8.41 -10.60
C LEU A 106 2.00 7.82 -11.16
N HIS A 107 2.27 6.56 -10.87
CA HIS A 107 3.45 5.86 -11.41
C HIS A 107 3.44 5.90 -12.95
N LYS A 108 2.35 5.49 -13.56
CA LYS A 108 2.21 5.46 -15.03
C LYS A 108 2.39 6.85 -15.62
N SER A 109 1.77 7.86 -15.03
CA SER A 109 1.84 9.24 -15.50
C SER A 109 3.27 9.78 -15.45
N TYR A 110 3.97 9.61 -14.34
CA TYR A 110 5.32 10.14 -14.18
C TYR A 110 6.37 9.37 -15.00
N VAL A 111 6.24 8.06 -15.11
CA VAL A 111 7.12 7.27 -15.98
C VAL A 111 6.97 7.73 -17.45
N SER A 112 5.74 7.96 -17.88
CA SER A 112 5.48 8.49 -19.23
C SER A 112 6.12 9.86 -19.44
N LYS A 113 6.01 10.77 -18.47
CA LYS A 113 6.62 12.10 -18.55
C LYS A 113 8.15 12.03 -18.56
N LEU A 114 8.75 11.14 -17.78
CA LEU A 114 10.19 10.93 -17.74
C LEU A 114 10.74 10.46 -19.09
N ILE A 115 10.05 9.53 -19.74
CA ILE A 115 10.46 9.00 -21.05
C ILE A 115 10.49 10.12 -22.11
N LYS A 116 9.57 11.07 -22.02
CA LYS A 116 9.44 12.17 -22.98
C LYS A 116 10.34 13.35 -22.67
N CYS A 117 10.91 13.43 -21.49
CA CYS A 117 11.70 14.58 -21.06
C CYS A 117 13.13 14.48 -21.56
N LYS A 118 13.65 15.58 -22.12
CA LYS A 118 15.02 15.66 -22.67
C LYS A 118 15.95 16.56 -21.86
N ASP A 119 15.41 17.25 -20.86
CA ASP A 119 16.15 18.19 -20.03
C ASP A 119 16.44 17.56 -18.66
N ARG A 120 17.73 17.54 -18.27
CA ARG A 120 18.18 16.96 -16.99
C ARG A 120 17.50 17.61 -15.78
N GLU A 121 17.38 18.94 -15.78
CA GLU A 121 16.76 19.65 -14.65
C GLU A 121 15.25 19.34 -14.55
N LYS A 122 14.57 19.21 -15.67
CA LYS A 122 13.15 18.81 -15.69
C LYS A 122 12.97 17.38 -15.23
N ILE A 123 13.89 16.47 -15.55
CA ILE A 123 13.85 15.08 -15.07
C ILE A 123 13.95 15.06 -13.56
N LYS A 124 14.86 15.82 -12.96
CA LYS A 124 15.01 15.94 -11.52
C LYS A 124 13.74 16.49 -10.87
N GLU A 125 13.15 17.52 -11.46
CA GLU A 125 11.93 18.14 -10.98
C GLU A 125 10.75 17.17 -11.05
N LEU A 126 10.59 16.44 -12.16
CA LEU A 126 9.56 15.41 -12.30
C LEU A 126 9.69 14.31 -11.25
N SER A 127 10.93 13.86 -11.00
CA SER A 127 11.20 12.86 -9.96
C SER A 127 10.82 13.37 -8.59
N ARG A 128 11.18 14.61 -8.26
CA ARG A 128 10.84 15.24 -6.98
C ARG A 128 9.33 15.35 -6.81
N GLN A 129 8.62 15.79 -7.84
CA GLN A 129 7.15 15.86 -7.83
C GLN A 129 6.53 14.47 -7.63
N ALA A 130 7.04 13.47 -8.34
CA ALA A 130 6.56 12.10 -8.22
C ALA A 130 6.72 11.58 -6.79
N TYR A 131 7.88 11.75 -6.19
CA TYR A 131 8.14 11.35 -4.80
C TYR A 131 7.17 12.02 -3.83
N GLY A 132 6.98 13.33 -3.99
CA GLY A 132 6.06 14.09 -3.14
C GLY A 132 4.62 13.63 -3.27
N ARG A 133 4.15 13.37 -4.48
CA ARG A 133 2.77 12.92 -4.71
C ARG A 133 2.54 11.49 -4.23
N LEU A 134 3.48 10.58 -4.50
CA LEU A 134 3.38 9.20 -4.00
C LEU A 134 3.39 9.17 -2.48
N SER A 135 4.27 9.94 -1.84
CA SER A 135 4.31 10.08 -0.38
C SER A 135 2.99 10.62 0.17
N SER A 136 2.41 11.61 -0.49
CA SER A 136 1.14 12.22 -0.09
C SER A 136 -0.01 11.21 -0.12
N VAL A 137 -0.07 10.35 -1.14
CA VAL A 137 -1.09 9.30 -1.22
C VAL A 137 -1.02 8.37 -0.01
N VAL A 138 0.19 7.94 0.35
CA VAL A 138 0.39 7.03 1.48
C VAL A 138 0.11 7.73 2.81
N ASN A 139 0.54 8.98 2.97
CA ASN A 139 0.27 9.74 4.19
C ASN A 139 -1.22 10.00 4.43
N ARG A 140 -2.00 10.17 3.38
CA ARG A 140 -3.44 10.40 3.49
C ARG A 140 -4.22 9.22 4.04
N ILE A 141 -3.70 8.01 3.89
CA ILE A 141 -4.37 6.80 4.40
C ILE A 141 -3.89 6.39 5.79
N GLU A 142 -3.08 7.21 6.47
CA GLU A 142 -2.55 6.88 7.80
C GLU A 142 -3.66 6.55 8.79
N LYS A 143 -4.71 7.37 8.85
CA LYS A 143 -5.84 7.12 9.75
C LYS A 143 -6.51 5.79 9.47
N ASP A 144 -6.67 5.44 8.21
CA ASP A 144 -7.30 4.19 7.79
C ASP A 144 -6.44 2.98 8.15
N LEU A 145 -5.13 3.10 7.99
CA LEU A 145 -4.19 2.05 8.40
C LEU A 145 -4.25 1.83 9.91
N LEU A 146 -4.32 2.90 10.70
CA LEU A 146 -4.43 2.82 12.16
C LEU A 146 -5.77 2.20 12.58
N VAL A 147 -6.87 2.58 11.93
CA VAL A 147 -8.19 2.02 12.18
C VAL A 147 -8.20 0.51 11.92
N LEU A 148 -7.64 0.08 10.79
CA LEU A 148 -7.57 -1.34 10.45
C LEU A 148 -6.68 -2.13 11.40
N GLU A 149 -5.57 -1.56 11.86
CA GLU A 149 -4.73 -2.21 12.87
C GLU A 149 -5.49 -2.38 14.18
N HIS A 150 -6.25 -1.39 14.57
CA HIS A 150 -7.10 -1.48 15.76
C HIS A 150 -8.15 -2.59 15.59
N PHE A 151 -8.82 -2.65 14.46
CA PHE A 151 -9.81 -3.69 14.16
C PHE A 151 -9.18 -5.08 14.08
N ARG A 152 -7.98 -5.20 13.52
CA ARG A 152 -7.24 -6.47 13.51
C ARG A 152 -7.05 -7.01 14.92
N ARG A 153 -6.65 -6.15 15.85
CA ARG A 153 -6.44 -6.54 17.26
C ARG A 153 -7.73 -7.02 17.92
N ILE A 154 -8.84 -6.39 17.61
CA ILE A 154 -10.16 -6.83 18.11
C ILE A 154 -10.54 -8.18 17.50
N MET A 155 -10.41 -8.31 16.18
CA MET A 155 -10.77 -9.52 15.44
C MET A 155 -9.89 -10.72 15.82
N LYS A 156 -8.64 -10.46 16.19
CA LYS A 156 -7.70 -11.50 16.63
C LYS A 156 -8.26 -12.31 17.82
N ASP A 157 -9.05 -11.69 18.65
CA ASP A 157 -9.61 -12.31 19.85
C ASP A 157 -10.97 -12.98 19.59
N TYR A 158 -11.45 -12.98 18.33
CA TYR A 158 -12.69 -13.67 17.98
C TYR A 158 -12.53 -15.18 18.16
N PRO A 159 -13.57 -15.86 18.70
CA PRO A 159 -13.52 -17.31 18.87
C PRO A 159 -13.57 -18.02 17.51
N ASP A 160 -12.90 -19.17 17.41
CA ASP A 160 -13.03 -20.04 16.25
C ASP A 160 -14.28 -20.92 16.45
N ILE A 161 -15.24 -20.81 15.53
CA ILE A 161 -16.50 -21.57 15.61
C ILE A 161 -16.22 -23.08 15.62
N LYS A 162 -15.22 -23.55 14.91
CA LYS A 162 -14.85 -24.98 14.88
C LYS A 162 -14.49 -25.48 16.27
N ASP A 163 -13.75 -24.68 17.04
CA ASP A 163 -13.35 -25.05 18.40
C ASP A 163 -14.54 -25.01 19.37
N MET A 164 -15.53 -24.16 19.11
CA MET A 164 -16.73 -24.05 19.96
C MET A 164 -17.66 -25.23 19.82
N PHE A 165 -17.69 -25.89 18.67
CA PHE A 165 -18.59 -27.00 18.38
C PHE A 165 -17.92 -28.38 18.37
N THR A 166 -16.63 -28.46 18.62
CA THR A 166 -15.89 -29.71 18.77
C THR A 166 -15.95 -30.13 20.25
N VAL A 167 -16.65 -31.17 20.51
CA VAL A 167 -16.73 -31.74 21.84
C VAL A 167 -15.70 -32.86 21.98
#